data_9884eed3f0bc8bdc178bce787f25c9a7
#
_entry.id   9884eed3f0bc8bdc178bce787f25c9a7
#
_cell.length_a   1.000
_cell.length_b   1.000
_cell.length_c   1.000
_cell.angle_alpha   90.00
_cell.angle_beta   90.00
_cell.angle_gamma   90.00
#
_symmetry.space_group_name_H-M   'P 1'
#
loop_
_entity.id
_entity.type
_entity.pdbx_description
1 polymer ?
#
loop_
_entity_poly.entity_id
_entity_poly.type
_entity_poly.pdbx_seq_one_letter_code
_entity_poly.pdbx_strand_id
1 'polypeptide(L)'
;MHPPTPLGHAIDANRSAILHRSIDDTAAGLGRDGRAWRRMLAHLSANWPGLAASVLDPTHLPPHAPRELFTFGVRGLWPATLAGRTAFRDEPARALFAGLAAHAAVPLGQPLTTGIGLMLGGLAHGVGWPVARGGSQSVADALVARLLSLGGELRTGHRVTSL
;
A
#
# COMPACT_ATOMS: atom_id res chain seq x y z
N MET A 1 14.21 5.91 -5.83
CA MET A 1 14.51 4.62 -6.49
C MET A 1 13.34 3.67 -6.23
N HIS A 2 12.84 2.98 -7.26
CA HIS A 2 11.73 2.01 -7.15
C HIS A 2 12.30 0.59 -7.26
N PRO A 3 12.27 -0.20 -6.19
CA PRO A 3 12.65 -1.61 -6.28
C PRO A 3 11.64 -2.37 -7.16
N PRO A 4 12.09 -3.36 -7.95
CA PRO A 4 11.20 -4.19 -8.77
C PRO A 4 10.29 -5.09 -7.92
N THR A 5 10.72 -5.42 -6.71
CA THR A 5 10.02 -6.26 -5.73
C THR A 5 9.81 -5.49 -4.44
N PRO A 6 8.66 -4.80 -4.28
CA PRO A 6 8.37 -4.02 -3.08
C PRO A 6 8.31 -4.85 -1.79
N LEU A 7 7.80 -6.08 -1.85
CA LEU A 7 7.57 -6.91 -0.68
C LEU A 7 7.80 -8.39 -1.02
N GLY A 8 8.38 -9.12 -0.09
CA GLY A 8 8.39 -10.58 -0.05
C GLY A 8 7.81 -11.07 1.27
N HIS A 9 6.97 -12.09 1.23
CA HIS A 9 6.41 -12.72 2.42
C HIS A 9 6.89 -14.17 2.50
N ALA A 10 7.67 -14.50 3.52
CA ALA A 10 8.07 -15.87 3.80
C ALA A 10 6.87 -16.65 4.36
N ILE A 11 6.54 -17.78 3.74
CA ILE A 11 5.45 -18.67 4.15
C ILE A 11 6.01 -19.72 5.09
N ASP A 12 7.11 -20.33 4.67
CA ASP A 12 7.91 -21.28 5.45
C ASP A 12 9.38 -21.21 5.05
N ALA A 13 10.21 -22.16 5.52
CA ALA A 13 11.65 -22.18 5.24
C ALA A 13 11.99 -22.25 3.73
N ASN A 14 11.09 -22.77 2.89
CA ASN A 14 11.35 -23.06 1.48
C ASN A 14 10.40 -22.32 0.52
N ARG A 15 9.35 -21.67 1.02
CA ARG A 15 8.32 -21.02 0.19
C ARG A 15 8.17 -19.55 0.58
N SER A 16 8.06 -18.72 -0.44
CA SER A 16 7.76 -17.30 -0.28
C SER A 16 6.77 -16.84 -1.37
N ALA A 17 6.06 -15.79 -1.10
CA ALA A 17 5.26 -15.07 -2.08
C ALA A 17 5.89 -13.69 -2.30
N ILE A 18 6.06 -13.31 -3.56
CA ILE A 18 6.71 -12.06 -3.93
C ILE A 18 5.71 -11.10 -4.55
N LEU A 19 5.69 -9.89 -4.03
CA LEU A 19 4.97 -8.76 -4.62
C LEU A 19 5.94 -8.04 -5.57
N HIS A 20 5.69 -8.16 -6.86
CA HIS A 20 6.39 -7.41 -7.88
C HIS A 20 5.65 -6.08 -8.16
N ARG A 21 6.37 -5.08 -8.65
CA ARG A 21 5.72 -3.86 -9.15
C ARG A 21 4.78 -4.19 -10.31
N SER A 22 5.18 -5.09 -11.20
CA SER A 22 4.32 -5.66 -12.23
C SER A 22 3.25 -6.55 -11.58
N ILE A 23 1.98 -6.24 -11.83
CA ILE A 23 0.87 -7.08 -11.37
C ILE A 23 0.86 -8.44 -12.07
N ASP A 24 1.35 -8.48 -13.30
CA ASP A 24 1.41 -9.72 -14.09
C ASP A 24 2.47 -10.68 -13.56
N ASP A 25 3.64 -10.14 -13.17
CA ASP A 25 4.69 -10.96 -12.56
C ASP A 25 4.26 -11.51 -11.20
N THR A 26 3.61 -10.67 -10.38
CA THR A 26 3.00 -11.15 -9.12
C THR A 26 1.98 -12.24 -9.37
N ALA A 27 1.06 -12.03 -10.30
CA ALA A 27 0.01 -12.98 -10.62
C ALA A 27 0.56 -14.30 -11.19
N ALA A 28 1.64 -14.26 -11.99
CA ALA A 28 2.32 -15.44 -12.48
C ALA A 28 2.91 -16.28 -11.33
N GLY A 29 3.54 -15.62 -10.34
CA GLY A 29 4.08 -16.27 -9.14
C GLY A 29 3.02 -16.85 -8.20
N LEU A 30 1.76 -16.40 -8.29
CA LEU A 30 0.65 -16.88 -7.47
C LEU A 30 -0.17 -18.03 -8.11
N GLY A 31 0.26 -18.54 -9.25
CA GLY A 31 -0.34 -19.69 -9.92
C GLY A 31 -1.85 -19.52 -10.19
N ARG A 32 -2.67 -20.45 -9.71
CA ARG A 32 -4.14 -20.41 -9.94
C ARG A 32 -4.84 -19.19 -9.34
N ASP A 33 -4.26 -18.58 -8.32
CA ASP A 33 -4.81 -17.36 -7.70
C ASP A 33 -4.41 -16.06 -8.41
N GLY A 34 -3.52 -16.12 -9.40
CA GLY A 34 -3.08 -14.94 -10.15
C GLY A 34 -4.23 -14.17 -10.81
N ARG A 35 -5.26 -14.87 -11.33
CA ARG A 35 -6.46 -14.20 -11.85
C ARG A 35 -7.26 -13.48 -10.77
N ALA A 36 -7.35 -14.07 -9.59
CA ALA A 36 -8.05 -13.45 -8.46
C ALA A 36 -7.29 -12.22 -7.95
N TRP A 37 -5.96 -12.29 -7.91
CA TRP A 37 -5.09 -11.16 -7.57
C TRP A 37 -5.32 -9.98 -8.52
N ARG A 38 -5.26 -10.22 -9.85
CA ARG A 38 -5.56 -9.17 -10.84
C ARG A 38 -6.96 -8.57 -10.65
N ARG A 39 -8.00 -9.40 -10.48
CA ARG A 39 -9.38 -8.91 -10.27
C ARG A 39 -9.51 -8.06 -9.00
N MET A 40 -8.71 -8.33 -7.99
CA MET A 40 -8.72 -7.57 -6.74
C MET A 40 -8.05 -6.21 -6.89
N LEU A 41 -6.91 -6.12 -7.58
CA LEU A 41 -6.01 -4.96 -7.52
C LEU A 41 -5.86 -4.19 -8.83
N ALA A 42 -6.03 -4.82 -10.01
CA ALA A 42 -5.70 -4.18 -11.29
C ALA A 42 -6.47 -2.87 -11.51
N HIS A 43 -7.76 -2.86 -11.19
CA HIS A 43 -8.59 -1.65 -11.38
C HIS A 43 -8.15 -0.51 -10.44
N LEU A 44 -7.80 -0.83 -9.19
CA LEU A 44 -7.34 0.15 -8.22
C LEU A 44 -5.95 0.70 -8.59
N SER A 45 -5.05 -0.16 -9.07
CA SER A 45 -3.70 0.25 -9.47
C SER A 45 -3.67 1.05 -10.77
N ALA A 46 -4.56 0.75 -11.71
CA ALA A 46 -4.64 1.46 -13.00
C ALA A 46 -5.01 2.94 -12.85
N ASN A 47 -5.86 3.27 -11.87
CA ASN A 47 -6.25 4.65 -11.57
C ASN A 47 -5.83 5.08 -10.16
N TRP A 48 -4.64 4.64 -9.74
CA TRP A 48 -4.11 4.95 -8.41
C TRP A 48 -4.09 6.45 -8.08
N PRO A 49 -3.63 7.36 -8.98
CA PRO A 49 -3.62 8.79 -8.67
C PRO A 49 -5.01 9.34 -8.33
N GLY A 50 -6.05 8.95 -9.08
CA GLY A 50 -7.42 9.37 -8.84
C GLY A 50 -7.99 8.81 -7.53
N LEU A 51 -7.70 7.53 -7.22
CA LEU A 51 -8.09 6.92 -5.95
C LEU A 51 -7.38 7.61 -4.77
N ALA A 52 -6.07 7.81 -4.86
CA ALA A 52 -5.30 8.47 -3.82
C ALA A 52 -5.80 9.90 -3.56
N ALA A 53 -6.07 10.67 -4.62
CA ALA A 53 -6.65 12.00 -4.50
C ALA A 53 -8.01 11.96 -3.78
N SER A 54 -8.89 10.99 -4.13
CA SER A 54 -10.20 10.85 -3.49
C SER A 54 -10.13 10.47 -2.01
N VAL A 55 -9.11 9.68 -1.61
CA VAL A 55 -8.91 9.28 -0.22
C VAL A 55 -8.25 10.39 0.61
N LEU A 56 -7.30 11.12 0.02
CA LEU A 56 -6.56 12.18 0.70
C LEU A 56 -7.33 13.51 0.76
N ASP A 57 -8.24 13.74 -0.18
CA ASP A 57 -9.16 14.90 -0.17
C ASP A 57 -10.62 14.43 -0.20
N PRO A 58 -11.14 13.89 0.91
CA PRO A 58 -12.50 13.36 0.99
C PRO A 58 -13.58 14.46 0.91
N THR A 59 -13.21 15.72 1.01
CA THR A 59 -14.13 16.87 0.92
C THR A 59 -14.39 17.31 -0.51
N HIS A 60 -13.54 16.90 -1.46
CA HIS A 60 -13.73 17.23 -2.87
C HIS A 60 -14.93 16.48 -3.48
N LEU A 61 -15.90 17.24 -4.01
CA LEU A 61 -17.12 16.71 -4.65
C LEU A 61 -17.28 17.25 -6.09
N PRO A 62 -17.50 16.37 -7.07
CA PRO A 62 -17.49 14.90 -6.98
C PRO A 62 -16.08 14.34 -6.75
N PRO A 63 -15.95 13.11 -6.15
CA PRO A 63 -14.65 12.48 -5.97
C PRO A 63 -13.88 12.35 -7.28
N HIS A 64 -12.53 12.43 -7.23
CA HIS A 64 -11.67 12.31 -8.42
C HIS A 64 -11.79 10.95 -9.12
N ALA A 65 -12.11 9.88 -8.38
CA ALA A 65 -12.29 8.54 -8.91
C ALA A 65 -13.47 7.82 -8.20
N PRO A 66 -14.73 8.19 -8.50
CA PRO A 66 -15.89 7.72 -7.75
C PRO A 66 -16.10 6.21 -7.82
N ARG A 67 -15.82 5.59 -8.98
CA ARG A 67 -15.94 4.15 -9.17
C ARG A 67 -14.92 3.37 -8.36
N GLU A 68 -13.66 3.81 -8.38
CA GLU A 68 -12.55 3.23 -7.62
C GLU A 68 -12.78 3.40 -6.13
N LEU A 69 -13.20 4.60 -5.72
CA LEU A 69 -13.51 4.91 -4.32
C LEU A 69 -14.66 4.04 -3.79
N PHE A 70 -15.73 3.86 -4.58
CA PHE A 70 -16.85 2.98 -4.20
C PHE A 70 -16.39 1.52 -4.06
N THR A 71 -15.66 1.01 -5.07
CA THR A 71 -15.15 -0.38 -5.06
C THR A 71 -14.18 -0.60 -3.91
N PHE A 72 -13.30 0.37 -3.66
CA PHE A 72 -12.37 0.37 -2.54
C PHE A 72 -13.12 0.38 -1.20
N GLY A 73 -14.10 1.28 -1.04
CA GLY A 73 -14.86 1.44 0.20
C GLY A 73 -15.64 0.18 0.56
N VAL A 74 -16.44 -0.35 -0.38
CA VAL A 74 -17.26 -1.56 -0.12
C VAL A 74 -16.39 -2.76 0.24
N ARG A 75 -15.28 -2.99 -0.48
CA ARG A 75 -14.37 -4.11 -0.19
C ARG A 75 -13.50 -3.84 1.03
N GLY A 76 -13.09 -2.60 1.21
CA GLY A 76 -12.20 -2.16 2.27
C GLY A 76 -12.80 -2.35 3.68
N LEU A 77 -14.14 -2.33 3.80
CA LEU A 77 -14.83 -2.54 5.08
C LEU A 77 -14.66 -3.97 5.64
N TRP A 78 -14.28 -4.93 4.82
CA TRP A 78 -14.21 -6.33 5.23
C TRP A 78 -12.96 -6.62 6.07
N PRO A 79 -13.04 -7.65 6.97
CA PRO A 79 -11.85 -8.24 7.57
C PRO A 79 -10.95 -8.87 6.50
N ALA A 80 -9.64 -8.66 6.59
CA ALA A 80 -8.68 -9.21 5.64
C ALA A 80 -8.65 -10.75 5.63
N THR A 81 -8.92 -11.37 6.78
CA THR A 81 -9.06 -12.83 6.88
C THR A 81 -10.22 -13.36 6.04
N LEU A 82 -11.36 -12.67 6.04
CA LEU A 82 -12.53 -13.03 5.25
C LEU A 82 -12.25 -12.78 3.76
N ALA A 83 -11.76 -11.60 3.42
CA ALA A 83 -11.40 -11.23 2.04
C ALA A 83 -10.38 -12.21 1.43
N GLY A 84 -9.33 -12.56 2.17
CA GLY A 84 -8.32 -13.51 1.72
C GLY A 84 -8.88 -14.92 1.50
N ARG A 85 -9.73 -15.41 2.41
CA ARG A 85 -10.35 -16.75 2.28
C ARG A 85 -11.35 -16.84 1.13
N THR A 86 -12.09 -15.78 0.86
CA THR A 86 -13.09 -15.75 -0.22
C THR A 86 -12.48 -15.52 -1.58
N ALA A 87 -11.41 -14.70 -1.66
CA ALA A 87 -10.77 -14.36 -2.92
C ALA A 87 -9.74 -15.40 -3.39
N PHE A 88 -8.99 -16.00 -2.46
CA PHE A 88 -7.84 -16.85 -2.78
C PHE A 88 -8.02 -18.28 -2.27
N ARG A 89 -7.52 -19.22 -3.06
CA ARG A 89 -7.57 -20.66 -2.77
C ARG A 89 -6.29 -21.15 -2.09
N ASP A 90 -5.14 -20.59 -2.47
CA ASP A 90 -3.84 -21.04 -2.02
C ASP A 90 -3.22 -20.11 -0.97
N GLU A 91 -2.37 -20.71 -0.16
CA GLU A 91 -1.67 -20.03 0.93
C GLU A 91 -0.80 -18.85 0.46
N PRO A 92 -0.02 -18.94 -0.65
CA PRO A 92 0.83 -17.84 -1.08
C PRO A 92 0.10 -16.53 -1.31
N ALA A 93 -1.05 -16.57 -1.99
CA ALA A 93 -1.85 -15.38 -2.24
C ALA A 93 -2.49 -14.83 -0.97
N ARG A 94 -2.97 -15.72 -0.09
CA ARG A 94 -3.52 -15.33 1.23
C ARG A 94 -2.46 -14.70 2.10
N ALA A 95 -1.27 -15.31 2.18
CA ALA A 95 -0.17 -14.81 2.99
C ALA A 95 0.33 -13.45 2.50
N LEU A 96 0.50 -13.29 1.17
CA LEU A 96 0.90 -12.03 0.59
C LEU A 96 -0.11 -10.91 0.88
N PHE A 97 -1.41 -11.19 0.72
CA PHE A 97 -2.46 -10.22 1.01
C PHE A 97 -2.55 -9.92 2.53
N ALA A 98 -2.41 -10.94 3.37
CA ALA A 98 -2.38 -10.77 4.83
C ALA A 98 -1.20 -9.91 5.27
N GLY A 99 -0.01 -10.09 4.66
CA GLY A 99 1.17 -9.26 4.92
C GLY A 99 0.93 -7.78 4.59
N LEU A 100 0.24 -7.49 3.48
CA LEU A 100 -0.17 -6.11 3.15
C LEU A 100 -1.16 -5.56 4.18
N ALA A 101 -2.19 -6.33 4.54
CA ALA A 101 -3.22 -5.92 5.48
C ALA A 101 -2.70 -5.77 6.93
N ALA A 102 -1.61 -6.46 7.29
CA ALA A 102 -1.00 -6.39 8.62
C ALA A 102 -0.44 -5.00 8.96
N HIS A 103 -0.21 -4.15 7.95
CA HIS A 103 0.15 -2.75 8.17
C HIS A 103 -0.96 -1.92 8.85
N ALA A 104 -2.17 -2.47 8.97
CA ALA A 104 -3.23 -1.90 9.82
C ALA A 104 -2.87 -1.88 11.31
N ALA A 105 -1.86 -2.65 11.73
CA ALA A 105 -1.41 -2.81 13.12
C ALA A 105 -2.52 -3.25 14.11
N VAL A 106 -3.54 -3.94 13.58
CA VAL A 106 -4.65 -4.55 14.35
C VAL A 106 -4.87 -5.98 13.87
N PRO A 107 -5.57 -6.84 14.65
CA PRO A 107 -5.90 -8.20 14.21
C PRO A 107 -6.62 -8.23 12.87
N LEU A 108 -6.17 -9.09 11.94
CA LEU A 108 -6.68 -9.17 10.56
C LEU A 108 -8.17 -9.59 10.46
N GLY A 109 -8.75 -10.08 11.55
CA GLY A 109 -10.18 -10.37 11.67
C GLY A 109 -11.05 -9.14 11.93
N GLN A 110 -10.46 -7.97 12.15
CA GLN A 110 -11.21 -6.73 12.36
C GLN A 110 -11.66 -6.11 11.04
N PRO A 111 -12.80 -5.41 11.02
CA PRO A 111 -13.24 -4.60 9.87
C PRO A 111 -12.15 -3.59 9.44
N LEU A 112 -12.22 -3.14 8.19
CA LEU A 112 -11.32 -2.17 7.56
C LEU A 112 -9.91 -2.69 7.23
N THR A 113 -9.47 -3.83 7.74
CA THR A 113 -8.12 -4.36 7.47
C THR A 113 -7.91 -4.73 6.00
N THR A 114 -8.97 -5.11 5.27
CA THR A 114 -8.92 -5.27 3.81
C THR A 114 -8.58 -3.97 3.10
N GLY A 115 -9.10 -2.83 3.59
CA GLY A 115 -8.82 -1.51 3.01
C GLY A 115 -7.33 -1.19 2.98
N ILE A 116 -6.61 -1.48 4.06
CA ILE A 116 -5.15 -1.30 4.12
C ILE A 116 -4.45 -2.22 3.09
N GLY A 117 -4.85 -3.49 3.02
CA GLY A 117 -4.30 -4.43 2.03
C GLY A 117 -4.53 -3.99 0.58
N LEU A 118 -5.74 -3.49 0.26
CA LEU A 118 -6.09 -2.95 -1.05
C LEU A 118 -5.31 -1.67 -1.37
N MET A 119 -5.19 -0.78 -0.40
CA MET A 119 -4.45 0.48 -0.56
C MET A 119 -2.97 0.21 -0.85
N LEU A 120 -2.31 -0.58 -0.03
CA LEU A 120 -0.89 -0.88 -0.20
C LEU A 120 -0.61 -1.73 -1.45
N GLY A 121 -1.48 -2.70 -1.76
CA GLY A 121 -1.36 -3.49 -3.00
C GLY A 121 -1.61 -2.65 -4.26
N GLY A 122 -2.61 -1.77 -4.24
CA GLY A 122 -2.89 -0.82 -5.32
C GLY A 122 -1.73 0.15 -5.54
N LEU A 123 -1.18 0.70 -4.46
CA LEU A 123 0.01 1.57 -4.50
C LEU A 123 1.22 0.83 -5.10
N ALA A 124 1.50 -0.39 -4.63
CA ALA A 124 2.65 -1.17 -5.07
C ALA A 124 2.65 -1.42 -6.58
N HIS A 125 1.48 -1.75 -7.15
CA HIS A 125 1.33 -1.99 -8.59
C HIS A 125 1.16 -0.70 -9.40
N GLY A 126 0.51 0.33 -8.84
CA GLY A 126 0.27 1.60 -9.53
C GLY A 126 1.53 2.45 -9.69
N VAL A 127 2.18 2.77 -8.58
CA VAL A 127 3.37 3.65 -8.57
C VAL A 127 4.62 2.96 -8.01
N GLY A 128 4.46 1.86 -7.29
CA GLY A 128 5.53 1.16 -6.57
C GLY A 128 5.76 1.71 -5.16
N TRP A 129 6.67 1.09 -4.44
CA TRP A 129 7.11 1.54 -3.12
C TRP A 129 8.51 2.15 -3.25
N PRO A 130 8.62 3.48 -3.42
CA PRO A 130 9.90 4.12 -3.58
C PRO A 130 10.68 4.12 -2.26
N VAL A 131 12.00 3.94 -2.38
CA VAL A 131 12.93 4.15 -1.28
C VAL A 131 13.84 5.33 -1.60
N ALA A 132 14.16 6.14 -0.60
CA ALA A 132 15.05 7.27 -0.78
C ALA A 132 16.47 6.79 -1.08
N ARG A 133 17.11 7.35 -2.11
CA ARG A 133 18.52 7.11 -2.37
C ARG A 133 19.36 7.75 -1.26
N GLY A 134 20.22 6.97 -0.64
CA GLY A 134 21.01 7.43 0.52
C GLY A 134 20.31 7.22 1.88
N GLY A 135 19.15 6.54 1.89
CA GLY A 135 18.43 6.22 3.11
C GLY A 135 17.45 7.31 3.55
N SER A 136 16.80 7.10 4.70
CA SER A 136 15.76 8.01 5.21
C SER A 136 16.29 9.40 5.58
N GLN A 137 17.59 9.49 5.97
CA GLN A 137 18.22 10.76 6.29
C GLN A 137 18.13 11.75 5.12
N SER A 138 18.26 11.28 3.86
CA SER A 138 18.18 12.15 2.70
C SER A 138 16.82 12.84 2.52
N VAL A 139 15.75 12.25 3.07
CA VAL A 139 14.41 12.89 3.10
C VAL A 139 14.40 14.02 4.11
N ALA A 140 14.96 13.80 5.29
CA ALA A 140 15.09 14.85 6.32
C ALA A 140 15.96 16.01 5.81
N ASP A 141 17.08 15.70 5.19
CA ASP A 141 18.00 16.71 4.63
C ASP A 141 17.32 17.54 3.55
N ALA A 142 16.51 16.92 2.67
CA ALA A 142 15.75 17.63 1.66
C ALA A 142 14.68 18.57 2.26
N LEU A 143 14.00 18.14 3.33
CA LEU A 143 13.04 18.97 4.04
C LEU A 143 13.71 20.14 4.75
N VAL A 144 14.87 19.92 5.39
CA VAL A 144 15.67 20.98 6.03
C VAL A 144 16.14 21.97 4.97
N ALA A 145 16.72 21.50 3.86
CA ALA A 145 17.14 22.37 2.75
C ALA A 145 15.98 23.22 2.24
N ARG A 146 14.77 22.64 2.12
CA ARG A 146 13.57 23.38 1.71
C ARG A 146 13.17 24.44 2.75
N LEU A 147 13.18 24.07 4.04
CA LEU A 147 12.89 25.01 5.14
C LEU A 147 13.83 26.23 5.08
N LEU A 148 15.14 25.97 5.01
CA LEU A 148 16.17 27.03 4.94
C LEU A 148 16.00 27.91 3.71
N SER A 149 15.66 27.32 2.53
CA SER A 149 15.42 28.09 1.31
C SER A 149 14.21 29.03 1.38
N LEU A 150 13.30 28.79 2.34
CA LEU A 150 12.14 29.64 2.61
C LEU A 150 12.40 30.64 3.75
N GLY A 151 13.64 30.76 4.23
CA GLY A 151 14.01 31.66 5.34
C GLY A 151 13.71 31.10 6.73
N GLY A 152 13.36 29.82 6.83
CA GLY A 152 13.17 29.17 8.13
C GLY A 152 14.50 28.81 8.80
N GLU A 153 14.46 28.51 10.08
CA GLU A 153 15.61 28.06 10.88
C GLU A 153 15.37 26.67 11.44
N LEU A 154 16.43 25.87 11.52
CA LEU A 154 16.44 24.60 12.25
C LEU A 154 17.29 24.75 13.52
N ARG A 155 16.70 24.52 14.68
CA ARG A 155 17.39 24.52 15.97
C ARG A 155 17.28 23.14 16.60
N THR A 156 18.40 22.46 16.73
CA THR A 156 18.51 21.18 17.44
C THR A 156 18.89 21.38 18.90
N GLY A 157 18.68 20.35 19.73
CA GLY A 157 19.01 20.44 21.16
C GLY A 157 18.08 21.31 21.99
N HIS A 158 16.98 21.82 21.42
CA HIS A 158 15.99 22.63 22.09
C HIS A 158 14.73 21.81 22.42
N ARG A 159 14.47 21.63 23.71
CA ARG A 159 13.24 21.00 24.18
C ARG A 159 12.09 22.00 24.08
N VAL A 160 11.04 21.64 23.33
CA VAL A 160 9.79 22.42 23.29
C VAL A 160 9.01 22.11 24.55
N THR A 161 8.73 23.16 25.37
CA THR A 161 8.02 23.04 26.64
C THR A 161 6.61 23.63 26.58
N SER A 162 6.31 24.49 25.63
CA SER A 162 5.00 25.05 25.31
C SER A 162 4.92 25.42 23.83
N LEU A 163 3.73 25.47 23.28
CA LEU A 163 3.41 26.08 21.98
C LEU A 163 2.85 27.46 22.19
#